data_839c4658278ae3c34dc73c958f89ed1f
#
_entry.id   839c4658278ae3c34dc73c958f89ed1f
#
_cell.length_a   1.000
_cell.length_b   1.000
_cell.length_c   1.000
_cell.angle_alpha   90.00
_cell.angle_beta   90.00
_cell.angle_gamma   90.00
#
_symmetry.space_group_name_H-M   'P 1'
#
loop_
_entity.id
_entity.type
_entity.pdbx_description
1 polymer ?
#
loop_
_entity_poly.entity_id
_entity_poly.type
_entity_poly.pdbx_seq_one_letter_code
_entity_poly.pdbx_strand_id
1 'polypeptide(L)'
;MTEGPGAISRRNVLKTTAAGAAIAGSLGPGNVALAQAESSPPPHVPVRFKVNGKPVSLDLDTRTTLLDALREHLELTGTKKGCDHGQCGACTVIVNGRRINSCLTLAVMHEGDAVTTIEGLGTPEHLHPMQAAFVKHDGYQCGYCTPGQICSAVSVIEEIRAGIPSHVTQDISKASPLTTHEMRERMSGNICRCGAYSNISEAMAEVAGAKA
;
A
#
# COMPACT_ATOMS: atom_id res chain seq x y z
N MET A 1 34.61 43.26 -23.50
CA MET A 1 33.67 42.20 -23.15
C MET A 1 34.01 41.80 -21.73
N THR A 2 33.22 42.25 -20.76
CA THR A 2 33.44 42.08 -19.33
C THR A 2 32.76 40.75 -18.92
N GLU A 3 33.54 39.78 -18.47
CA GLU A 3 33.01 38.54 -17.83
C GLU A 3 32.32 38.90 -16.52
N GLY A 4 31.05 38.56 -16.41
CA GLY A 4 30.27 38.73 -15.18
C GLY A 4 30.71 37.73 -14.08
N PRO A 5 30.70 38.15 -12.80
CA PRO A 5 31.03 37.30 -11.67
C PRO A 5 29.89 36.34 -11.39
N GLY A 6 30.12 34.99 -11.49
CA GLY A 6 29.18 34.06 -10.92
C GLY A 6 28.98 32.69 -11.56
N ALA A 7 29.78 32.26 -12.51
CA ALA A 7 29.69 30.89 -12.99
C ALA A 7 30.32 29.91 -12.00
N ILE A 8 29.51 29.18 -11.21
CA ILE A 8 29.97 28.08 -10.35
C ILE A 8 30.37 26.91 -11.25
N SER A 9 31.66 26.75 -11.54
CA SER A 9 32.15 25.60 -12.30
C SER A 9 32.37 24.40 -11.38
N ARG A 10 32.15 23.19 -11.91
CA ARG A 10 32.40 21.92 -11.17
C ARG A 10 33.83 21.87 -10.59
N ARG A 11 34.79 22.45 -11.25
CA ARG A 11 36.20 22.54 -10.82
C ARG A 11 36.37 23.45 -9.60
N ASN A 12 35.61 24.53 -9.48
CA ASN A 12 35.64 25.44 -8.33
C ASN A 12 34.96 24.83 -7.09
N VAL A 13 33.89 24.07 -7.27
CA VAL A 13 33.22 23.32 -6.17
C VAL A 13 34.21 22.28 -5.59
N LEU A 14 34.95 21.54 -6.43
CA LEU A 14 35.91 20.55 -5.96
C LEU A 14 37.12 21.20 -5.24
N LYS A 15 37.55 22.39 -5.64
CA LYS A 15 38.62 23.11 -4.95
C LYS A 15 38.20 23.65 -3.59
N THR A 16 36.97 24.12 -3.45
CA THR A 16 36.44 24.60 -2.15
C THR A 16 36.20 23.48 -1.17
N THR A 17 35.77 22.28 -1.62
CA THR A 17 35.68 21.11 -0.77
C THR A 17 37.04 20.59 -0.29
N ALA A 18 38.08 20.62 -1.14
CA ALA A 18 39.43 20.23 -0.72
C ALA A 18 40.05 21.19 0.30
N ALA A 19 39.77 22.50 0.18
CA ALA A 19 40.24 23.50 1.15
C ALA A 19 39.51 23.35 2.51
N GLY A 20 38.22 22.97 2.50
CA GLY A 20 37.46 22.70 3.72
C GLY A 20 37.97 21.50 4.51
N ALA A 21 38.43 20.45 3.83
CA ALA A 21 39.00 19.27 4.47
C ALA A 21 40.38 19.53 5.13
N ALA A 22 41.16 20.48 4.61
CA ALA A 22 42.46 20.86 5.20
C ALA A 22 42.30 21.65 6.52
N ILE A 23 41.21 22.39 6.69
CA ILE A 23 40.91 23.14 7.93
C ILE A 23 40.40 22.19 9.03
N ALA A 24 39.67 21.15 8.70
CA ALA A 24 39.20 20.15 9.66
C ALA A 24 40.33 19.30 10.28
N GLY A 25 41.46 19.16 9.58
CA GLY A 25 42.63 18.41 10.08
C GLY A 25 43.50 19.18 11.08
N SER A 26 43.28 20.49 11.27
CA SER A 26 44.02 21.31 12.23
C SER A 26 43.36 21.46 13.61
N LEU A 27 42.14 21.01 13.76
CA LEU A 27 41.48 20.88 15.05
C LEU A 27 41.95 19.56 15.65
N GLY A 28 42.82 19.63 16.68
CA GLY A 28 43.30 18.46 17.42
C GLY A 28 42.20 17.52 17.86
N PRO A 29 42.52 16.32 18.40
CA PRO A 29 41.52 15.33 18.78
C PRO A 29 40.73 15.82 19.98
N GLY A 30 39.93 16.86 19.80
CA GLY A 30 38.84 17.16 20.67
C GLY A 30 37.88 16.00 20.60
N ASN A 31 37.61 15.32 21.70
CA ASN A 31 36.59 14.28 21.78
C ASN A 31 35.27 14.83 21.22
N VAL A 32 35.01 14.58 19.96
CA VAL A 32 33.65 14.61 19.44
C VAL A 32 32.99 13.41 20.11
N ALA A 33 32.49 13.59 21.31
CA ALA A 33 31.52 12.69 21.90
C ALA A 33 30.34 12.75 20.96
N LEU A 34 30.30 11.81 20.00
CA LEU A 34 29.08 11.44 19.33
C LEU A 34 28.16 11.05 20.48
N ALA A 35 27.28 11.96 20.89
CA ALA A 35 26.19 11.63 21.78
C ALA A 35 25.43 10.48 21.10
N GLN A 36 25.78 9.26 21.51
CA GLN A 36 24.91 8.13 21.28
C GLN A 36 23.67 8.47 22.12
N ALA A 37 22.70 9.11 21.48
CA ALA A 37 21.38 9.17 22.04
C ALA A 37 20.99 7.70 22.23
N GLU A 38 21.05 7.23 23.49
CA GLU A 38 20.44 5.96 23.86
C GLU A 38 18.97 6.10 23.44
N SER A 39 18.66 5.55 22.27
CA SER A 39 17.27 5.49 21.84
C SER A 39 16.57 4.56 22.80
N SER A 40 15.77 5.13 23.71
CA SER A 40 14.85 4.32 24.50
C SER A 40 14.08 3.41 23.54
N PRO A 41 13.87 2.13 23.87
CA PRO A 41 13.07 1.26 23.04
C PRO A 41 11.73 1.94 22.76
N PRO A 42 11.18 1.79 21.54
CA PRO A 42 9.92 2.43 21.21
C PRO A 42 8.82 1.93 22.16
N PRO A 43 7.86 2.80 22.48
CA PRO A 43 6.77 2.41 23.37
C PRO A 43 5.92 1.31 22.70
N HIS A 44 5.65 0.24 23.43
CA HIS A 44 4.66 -0.76 23.11
C HIS A 44 3.30 -0.35 23.66
N VAL A 45 2.25 -0.57 22.90
CA VAL A 45 0.88 -0.27 23.33
C VAL A 45 -0.06 -1.42 22.96
N PRO A 46 -1.04 -1.75 23.81
CA PRO A 46 -2.07 -2.70 23.46
C PRO A 46 -3.01 -2.08 22.43
N VAL A 47 -3.24 -2.80 21.32
CA VAL A 47 -4.15 -2.41 20.24
C VAL A 47 -5.18 -3.51 20.05
N ARG A 48 -6.46 -3.13 19.97
CA ARG A 48 -7.58 -4.05 19.80
C ARG A 48 -8.38 -3.68 18.58
N PHE A 49 -8.59 -4.64 17.68
CA PHE A 49 -9.43 -4.49 16.50
C PHE A 49 -10.01 -5.85 16.09
N LYS A 50 -10.83 -5.89 15.06
CA LYS A 50 -11.36 -7.15 14.54
C LYS A 50 -10.65 -7.49 13.23
N VAL A 51 -10.25 -8.76 13.06
CA VAL A 51 -9.72 -9.26 11.80
C VAL A 51 -10.55 -10.45 11.35
N ASN A 52 -11.12 -10.34 10.14
CA ASN A 52 -11.98 -11.37 9.57
C ASN A 52 -13.12 -11.80 10.53
N GLY A 53 -13.73 -10.80 11.16
CA GLY A 53 -14.83 -10.99 12.13
C GLY A 53 -14.39 -11.43 13.54
N LYS A 54 -13.14 -11.76 13.77
CA LYS A 54 -12.61 -12.20 15.06
C LYS A 54 -11.94 -11.06 15.81
N PRO A 55 -12.23 -10.83 17.11
CA PRO A 55 -11.52 -9.84 17.90
C PRO A 55 -10.06 -10.29 18.13
N VAL A 56 -9.13 -9.36 18.00
CA VAL A 56 -7.71 -9.55 18.26
C VAL A 56 -7.21 -8.48 19.21
N SER A 57 -6.20 -8.81 20.01
CA SER A 57 -5.50 -7.86 20.89
C SER A 57 -4.01 -8.14 20.77
N LEU A 58 -3.24 -7.13 20.37
CA LEU A 58 -1.79 -7.22 20.16
C LEU A 58 -1.10 -6.15 21.01
N ASP A 59 0.05 -6.47 21.55
CA ASP A 59 0.95 -5.50 22.18
C ASP A 59 2.05 -5.15 21.16
N LEU A 60 1.97 -3.95 20.57
CA LEU A 60 2.76 -3.57 19.42
C LEU A 60 3.63 -2.35 19.66
N ASP A 61 4.83 -2.35 19.09
CA ASP A 61 5.58 -1.13 18.81
C ASP A 61 4.68 -0.16 18.01
N THR A 62 4.58 1.09 18.48
CA THR A 62 3.71 2.11 17.84
C THR A 62 4.03 2.39 16.37
N ARG A 63 5.20 1.97 15.89
CA ARG A 63 5.64 2.10 14.48
C ARG A 63 5.23 0.91 13.61
N THR A 64 4.65 -0.14 14.21
CA THR A 64 4.22 -1.33 13.45
C THR A 64 3.13 -0.95 12.46
N THR A 65 3.36 -1.24 11.18
CA THR A 65 2.33 -1.05 10.14
C THR A 65 1.20 -2.07 10.32
N LEU A 66 0.00 -1.75 9.81
CA LEU A 66 -1.09 -2.71 9.77
C LEU A 66 -0.69 -3.96 8.98
N LEU A 67 0.08 -3.80 7.90
CA LEU A 67 0.61 -4.91 7.11
C LEU A 67 1.47 -5.86 7.96
N ASP A 68 2.40 -5.31 8.73
CA ASP A 68 3.28 -6.13 9.59
C ASP A 68 2.49 -6.77 10.74
N ALA A 69 1.53 -6.06 11.34
CA ALA A 69 0.65 -6.63 12.35
C ALA A 69 -0.12 -7.86 11.81
N LEU A 70 -0.65 -7.77 10.58
CA LEU A 70 -1.36 -8.89 9.96
C LEU A 70 -0.43 -10.05 9.63
N ARG A 71 0.76 -9.79 9.08
CA ARG A 71 1.66 -10.83 8.58
C ARG A 71 2.53 -11.46 9.65
N GLU A 72 3.16 -10.63 10.48
CA GLU A 72 4.22 -11.05 11.40
C GLU A 72 3.69 -11.37 12.81
N HIS A 73 2.55 -10.76 13.21
CA HIS A 73 1.95 -11.00 14.52
C HIS A 73 0.71 -11.91 14.46
N LEU A 74 -0.07 -11.84 13.38
CA LEU A 74 -1.27 -12.67 13.21
C LEU A 74 -1.08 -13.81 12.20
N GLU A 75 0.09 -13.90 11.55
CA GLU A 75 0.45 -14.93 10.56
C GLU A 75 -0.50 -14.99 9.35
N LEU A 76 -1.25 -13.91 9.09
CA LEU A 76 -2.14 -13.78 7.94
C LEU A 76 -1.32 -13.34 6.70
N THR A 77 -0.66 -14.30 6.08
CA THR A 77 0.32 -14.06 5.01
C THR A 77 -0.29 -13.85 3.62
N GLY A 78 -1.60 -13.93 3.48
CA GLY A 78 -2.32 -13.64 2.24
C GLY A 78 -2.11 -12.20 1.77
N THR A 79 -2.21 -11.23 2.66
CA THR A 79 -1.84 -9.84 2.38
C THR A 79 -0.34 -9.73 2.14
N LYS A 80 0.10 -9.18 0.99
CA LYS A 80 1.50 -9.25 0.53
C LYS A 80 2.27 -7.95 0.71
N LYS A 81 3.52 -8.06 1.17
CA LYS A 81 4.48 -6.95 1.21
C LYS A 81 5.24 -6.90 -0.13
N GLY A 82 4.76 -6.05 -1.06
CA GLY A 82 5.40 -5.87 -2.37
C GLY A 82 6.43 -4.73 -2.34
N CYS A 83 5.97 -3.49 -2.20
CA CYS A 83 6.83 -2.30 -2.23
C CYS A 83 7.08 -1.68 -0.86
N ASP A 84 6.19 -1.89 0.11
CA ASP A 84 6.23 -1.32 1.46
C ASP A 84 6.19 0.22 1.53
N HIS A 85 5.72 0.87 0.48
CA HIS A 85 5.59 2.32 0.40
C HIS A 85 4.39 2.79 -0.46
N GLY A 86 3.32 1.98 -0.52
CA GLY A 86 2.03 2.39 -1.07
C GLY A 86 1.89 2.40 -2.58
N GLN A 87 2.88 1.92 -3.35
CA GLN A 87 2.88 2.04 -4.82
C GLN A 87 2.25 0.86 -5.55
N CYS A 88 2.26 -0.35 -4.99
CA CYS A 88 1.92 -1.56 -5.75
C CYS A 88 0.54 -2.15 -5.46
N GLY A 89 -0.12 -1.78 -4.38
CA GLY A 89 -1.43 -2.29 -3.98
C GLY A 89 -1.47 -3.77 -3.56
N ALA A 90 -0.33 -4.50 -3.51
CA ALA A 90 -0.31 -5.91 -3.10
C ALA A 90 -0.75 -6.12 -1.64
N CYS A 91 -0.67 -5.07 -0.82
CA CYS A 91 -1.06 -5.06 0.59
C CYS A 91 -2.48 -4.55 0.83
N THR A 92 -3.30 -4.41 -0.20
CA THR A 92 -4.68 -3.91 -0.05
C THR A 92 -5.50 -4.83 0.86
N VAL A 93 -6.12 -4.23 1.86
CA VAL A 93 -7.10 -4.83 2.77
C VAL A 93 -8.34 -3.94 2.82
N ILE A 94 -9.42 -4.44 3.40
CA ILE A 94 -10.67 -3.68 3.57
C ILE A 94 -10.82 -3.34 5.06
N VAL A 95 -10.84 -2.05 5.38
CA VAL A 95 -11.06 -1.55 6.74
C VAL A 95 -12.38 -0.78 6.78
N ASN A 96 -13.30 -1.22 7.60
CA ASN A 96 -14.63 -0.63 7.73
C ASN A 96 -15.32 -0.42 6.36
N GLY A 97 -15.20 -1.40 5.45
CA GLY A 97 -15.76 -1.35 4.11
C GLY A 97 -14.96 -0.53 3.09
N ARG A 98 -13.81 0.05 3.46
CA ARG A 98 -12.95 0.84 2.56
C ARG A 98 -11.64 0.13 2.31
N ARG A 99 -11.21 0.04 1.04
CA ARG A 99 -9.89 -0.49 0.70
C ARG A 99 -8.78 0.49 1.07
N ILE A 100 -7.74 -0.02 1.68
CA ILE A 100 -6.55 0.76 2.04
C ILE A 100 -5.27 -0.03 1.76
N ASN A 101 -4.16 0.65 1.58
CA ASN A 101 -2.83 0.05 1.55
C ASN A 101 -2.33 -0.12 2.99
N SER A 102 -2.35 -1.34 3.50
CA SER A 102 -1.98 -1.63 4.90
C SER A 102 -0.52 -1.31 5.25
N CYS A 103 0.37 -1.17 4.27
CA CYS A 103 1.75 -0.71 4.48
C CYS A 103 1.88 0.80 4.77
N LEU A 104 0.83 1.61 4.51
CA LEU A 104 0.84 3.06 4.71
C LEU A 104 0.12 3.53 5.97
N THR A 105 -0.32 2.61 6.81
CA THR A 105 -1.03 2.95 8.04
C THR A 105 -0.47 2.14 9.21
N LEU A 106 -0.43 2.76 10.39
CA LEU A 106 0.05 2.11 11.59
C LEU A 106 -1.08 1.30 12.26
N ALA A 107 -0.74 0.13 12.78
CA ALA A 107 -1.72 -0.73 13.45
C ALA A 107 -2.44 -0.01 14.62
N VAL A 108 -1.74 0.85 15.34
CA VAL A 108 -2.29 1.64 16.45
C VAL A 108 -3.40 2.61 16.04
N MET A 109 -3.49 2.96 14.76
CA MET A 109 -4.54 3.84 14.23
C MET A 109 -5.88 3.11 14.02
N HIS A 110 -5.89 1.79 14.15
CA HIS A 110 -7.04 0.94 13.86
C HIS A 110 -7.71 0.36 15.12
N GLU A 111 -7.51 1.00 16.26
CA GLU A 111 -8.22 0.61 17.50
C GLU A 111 -9.74 0.60 17.27
N GLY A 112 -10.37 -0.55 17.49
CA GLY A 112 -11.82 -0.74 17.31
C GLY A 112 -12.28 -1.01 15.88
N ASP A 113 -11.42 -0.90 14.87
CA ASP A 113 -11.76 -1.11 13.47
C ASP A 113 -12.05 -2.58 13.12
N ALA A 114 -12.74 -2.78 11.99
CA ALA A 114 -12.96 -4.08 11.38
C ALA A 114 -12.13 -4.21 10.10
N VAL A 115 -11.13 -5.09 10.14
CA VAL A 115 -10.22 -5.38 9.03
C VAL A 115 -10.63 -6.68 8.37
N THR A 116 -10.82 -6.67 7.04
CA THR A 116 -11.03 -7.87 6.24
C THR A 116 -9.84 -8.05 5.31
N THR A 117 -9.19 -9.21 5.40
CA THR A 117 -8.12 -9.64 4.51
C THR A 117 -8.65 -10.65 3.49
N ILE A 118 -7.80 -11.11 2.58
CA ILE A 118 -8.18 -12.13 1.58
C ILE A 118 -8.68 -13.42 2.24
N GLU A 119 -8.14 -13.79 3.40
CA GLU A 119 -8.54 -14.97 4.16
C GLU A 119 -9.95 -14.84 4.76
N GLY A 120 -10.46 -13.60 4.87
CA GLY A 120 -11.80 -13.33 5.40
C GLY A 120 -12.89 -13.23 4.34
N LEU A 121 -12.56 -13.23 3.05
CA LEU A 121 -13.54 -13.12 1.97
C LEU A 121 -14.23 -14.45 1.67
N GLY A 122 -13.52 -15.57 1.76
CA GLY A 122 -14.08 -16.90 1.50
C GLY A 122 -13.15 -18.00 1.98
N THR A 123 -13.62 -19.25 1.88
CA THR A 123 -12.85 -20.46 2.20
C THR A 123 -12.63 -21.29 0.94
N PRO A 124 -11.71 -22.27 0.94
CA PRO A 124 -11.52 -23.17 -0.19
C PRO A 124 -12.81 -23.89 -0.63
N GLU A 125 -13.71 -24.20 0.31
CA GLU A 125 -14.99 -24.86 0.06
C GLU A 125 -16.08 -23.88 -0.40
N HIS A 126 -15.94 -22.62 -0.05
CA HIS A 126 -16.91 -21.54 -0.32
C HIS A 126 -16.18 -20.27 -0.72
N LEU A 127 -15.68 -20.24 -1.96
CA LEU A 127 -15.01 -19.06 -2.51
C LEU A 127 -15.96 -17.88 -2.61
N HIS A 128 -15.45 -16.69 -2.29
CA HIS A 128 -16.14 -15.47 -2.64
C HIS A 128 -16.30 -15.37 -4.17
N PRO A 129 -17.41 -14.83 -4.74
CA PRO A 129 -17.62 -14.75 -6.19
C PRO A 129 -16.42 -14.16 -6.95
N MET A 130 -15.76 -13.14 -6.39
CA MET A 130 -14.56 -12.57 -7.00
C MET A 130 -13.37 -13.54 -7.01
N GLN A 131 -13.19 -14.35 -5.97
CA GLN A 131 -12.15 -15.39 -5.95
C GLN A 131 -12.42 -16.46 -7.03
N ALA A 132 -13.66 -16.90 -7.13
CA ALA A 132 -14.08 -17.86 -8.15
C ALA A 132 -13.89 -17.32 -9.57
N ALA A 133 -14.26 -16.05 -9.82
CA ALA A 133 -14.06 -15.39 -11.10
C ALA A 133 -12.59 -15.25 -11.47
N PHE A 134 -11.70 -14.92 -10.50
CA PHE A 134 -10.26 -14.87 -10.73
C PHE A 134 -9.69 -16.24 -11.13
N VAL A 135 -10.18 -17.33 -10.55
CA VAL A 135 -9.80 -18.69 -10.96
C VAL A 135 -10.33 -18.99 -12.37
N LYS A 136 -11.57 -18.69 -12.65
CA LYS A 136 -12.23 -18.96 -13.93
C LYS A 136 -11.58 -18.23 -15.12
N HIS A 137 -11.18 -16.97 -14.92
CA HIS A 137 -10.62 -16.10 -15.95
C HIS A 137 -9.09 -16.05 -15.95
N ASP A 138 -8.40 -16.89 -15.17
CA ASP A 138 -6.94 -16.82 -14.99
C ASP A 138 -6.46 -15.39 -14.61
N GLY A 139 -7.18 -14.72 -13.69
CA GLY A 139 -6.89 -13.36 -13.23
C GLY A 139 -5.56 -13.23 -12.48
N TYR A 140 -4.66 -14.19 -12.60
CA TYR A 140 -3.35 -14.24 -11.96
C TYR A 140 -2.38 -15.13 -12.75
N GLN A 141 -1.06 -14.96 -12.47
CA GLN A 141 -0.02 -15.89 -12.90
C GLN A 141 0.80 -16.32 -11.68
N CYS A 142 1.75 -15.48 -11.20
CA CYS A 142 2.53 -15.82 -10.00
C CYS A 142 1.72 -15.78 -8.70
N GLY A 143 0.53 -15.19 -8.69
CA GLY A 143 -0.34 -15.10 -7.53
C GLY A 143 0.05 -14.06 -6.47
N TYR A 144 1.21 -13.40 -6.59
CA TYR A 144 1.70 -12.51 -5.53
C TYR A 144 0.81 -11.28 -5.31
N CYS A 145 0.36 -10.60 -6.37
CA CYS A 145 -0.53 -9.45 -6.25
C CYS A 145 -2.00 -9.84 -6.05
N THR A 146 -2.36 -11.11 -6.25
CA THR A 146 -3.75 -11.57 -6.32
C THR A 146 -4.58 -11.25 -5.08
N PRO A 147 -4.11 -11.43 -3.85
CA PRO A 147 -4.87 -11.04 -2.66
C PRO A 147 -5.26 -9.57 -2.65
N GLY A 148 -4.31 -8.68 -2.96
CA GLY A 148 -4.57 -7.24 -3.04
C GLY A 148 -5.51 -6.88 -4.21
N GLN A 149 -5.36 -7.54 -5.37
CA GLN A 149 -6.24 -7.35 -6.52
C GLN A 149 -7.69 -7.74 -6.17
N ILE A 150 -7.91 -8.88 -5.53
CA ILE A 150 -9.24 -9.35 -5.15
C ILE A 150 -9.88 -8.42 -4.11
N CYS A 151 -9.17 -8.08 -3.03
CA CYS A 151 -9.67 -7.14 -2.02
C CYS A 151 -10.04 -5.79 -2.66
N SER A 152 -9.20 -5.30 -3.56
CA SER A 152 -9.45 -4.06 -4.29
C SER A 152 -10.66 -4.18 -5.21
N ALA A 153 -10.77 -5.27 -5.99
CA ALA A 153 -11.86 -5.50 -6.93
C ALA A 153 -13.23 -5.57 -6.24
N VAL A 154 -13.31 -6.25 -5.10
CA VAL A 154 -14.53 -6.29 -4.27
C VAL A 154 -14.93 -4.88 -3.85
N SER A 155 -14.00 -4.11 -3.29
CA SER A 155 -14.28 -2.74 -2.84
C SER A 155 -14.61 -1.80 -4.00
N VAL A 156 -13.97 -1.94 -5.16
CA VAL A 156 -14.25 -1.12 -6.36
C VAL A 156 -15.70 -1.25 -6.81
N ILE A 157 -16.25 -2.46 -6.83
CA ILE A 157 -17.65 -2.66 -7.19
C ILE A 157 -18.57 -1.94 -6.21
N GLU A 158 -18.29 -2.03 -4.91
CA GLU A 158 -19.07 -1.35 -3.88
C GLU A 158 -18.92 0.18 -3.95
N GLU A 159 -17.72 0.70 -4.24
CA GLU A 159 -17.49 2.14 -4.46
C GLU A 159 -18.34 2.68 -5.62
N ILE A 160 -18.40 1.96 -6.75
CA ILE A 160 -19.21 2.36 -7.90
C ILE A 160 -20.71 2.30 -7.54
N ARG A 161 -21.16 1.24 -6.87
CA ARG A 161 -22.56 1.11 -6.40
C ARG A 161 -22.96 2.21 -5.41
N ALA A 162 -22.02 2.66 -4.58
CA ALA A 162 -22.20 3.77 -3.66
C ALA A 162 -22.14 5.15 -4.35
N GLY A 163 -21.92 5.20 -5.67
CA GLY A 163 -21.87 6.46 -6.43
C GLY A 163 -20.60 7.28 -6.16
N ILE A 164 -19.55 6.69 -5.61
CA ILE A 164 -18.27 7.39 -5.38
C ILE A 164 -17.63 7.68 -6.74
N PRO A 165 -17.30 8.94 -7.10
CA PRO A 165 -16.72 9.26 -8.40
C PRO A 165 -15.26 8.81 -8.52
N SER A 166 -14.78 8.65 -9.76
CA SER A 166 -13.37 8.43 -10.11
C SER A 166 -12.87 9.49 -11.08
N HIS A 167 -11.60 9.42 -11.49
CA HIS A 167 -11.02 10.34 -12.46
C HIS A 167 -11.67 10.27 -13.85
N VAL A 168 -12.30 9.16 -14.21
CA VAL A 168 -12.98 8.98 -15.51
C VAL A 168 -14.48 9.23 -15.43
N THR A 169 -15.02 9.54 -14.26
CA THR A 169 -16.42 9.90 -14.07
C THR A 169 -16.71 11.25 -14.74
N GLN A 170 -17.51 11.24 -15.81
CA GLN A 170 -17.77 12.45 -16.60
C GLN A 170 -18.66 13.47 -15.88
N ASP A 171 -19.62 13.01 -15.11
CA ASP A 171 -20.57 13.84 -14.38
C ASP A 171 -20.64 13.40 -12.92
N ILE A 172 -19.95 14.12 -12.05
CA ILE A 172 -19.87 13.81 -10.61
C ILE A 172 -21.19 14.02 -9.85
N SER A 173 -22.19 14.66 -10.50
CA SER A 173 -23.52 14.81 -9.92
C SER A 173 -24.41 13.58 -10.10
N LYS A 174 -23.97 12.60 -10.87
CA LYS A 174 -24.66 11.35 -11.16
C LYS A 174 -23.88 10.15 -10.65
N ALA A 175 -24.60 9.07 -10.37
CA ALA A 175 -23.96 7.80 -10.05
C ALA A 175 -23.09 7.31 -11.24
N SER A 176 -21.87 6.89 -10.95
CA SER A 176 -20.98 6.32 -11.96
C SER A 176 -21.58 5.01 -12.49
N PRO A 177 -21.57 4.79 -13.81
CA PRO A 177 -22.02 3.53 -14.38
C PRO A 177 -21.03 2.41 -14.03
N LEU A 178 -21.54 1.20 -13.82
CA LEU A 178 -20.72 0.01 -13.56
C LEU A 178 -20.13 -0.49 -14.89
N THR A 179 -19.07 0.16 -15.39
CA THR A 179 -18.41 -0.13 -16.66
C THR A 179 -16.99 -0.63 -16.46
N THR A 180 -16.47 -1.35 -17.45
CA THR A 180 -15.08 -1.78 -17.49
C THR A 180 -14.10 -0.61 -17.39
N HIS A 181 -14.46 0.55 -17.97
CA HIS A 181 -13.64 1.77 -17.91
C HIS A 181 -13.49 2.30 -16.48
N GLU A 182 -14.59 2.44 -15.73
CA GLU A 182 -14.57 2.83 -14.32
C GLU A 182 -13.80 1.81 -13.45
N MET A 183 -14.01 0.51 -13.70
CA MET A 183 -13.31 -0.54 -12.95
C MET A 183 -11.79 -0.49 -13.19
N ARG A 184 -11.34 -0.35 -14.43
CA ARG A 184 -9.91 -0.27 -14.77
C ARG A 184 -9.24 0.93 -14.13
N GLU A 185 -9.87 2.11 -14.17
CA GLU A 185 -9.32 3.29 -13.53
C GLU A 185 -9.13 3.07 -12.02
N ARG A 186 -10.14 2.58 -11.34
CA ARG A 186 -10.09 2.33 -9.90
C ARG A 186 -9.08 1.26 -9.49
N MET A 187 -8.77 0.34 -10.40
CA MET A 187 -7.77 -0.72 -10.21
C MET A 187 -6.34 -0.28 -10.57
N SER A 188 -6.13 0.91 -11.11
CA SER A 188 -4.82 1.39 -11.60
C SER A 188 -3.72 1.38 -10.53
N GLY A 189 -4.08 1.50 -9.24
CA GLY A 189 -3.15 1.41 -8.11
C GLY A 189 -2.73 -0.01 -7.72
N ASN A 190 -3.33 -1.06 -8.32
CA ASN A 190 -3.00 -2.45 -8.05
C ASN A 190 -2.15 -3.04 -9.18
N ILE A 191 -0.82 -3.08 -8.97
CA ILE A 191 0.14 -3.47 -10.02
C ILE A 191 0.27 -4.99 -10.11
N CYS A 192 0.16 -5.51 -11.35
CA CYS A 192 0.46 -6.91 -11.67
C CYS A 192 1.69 -6.99 -12.56
N ARG A 193 2.82 -7.47 -12.03
CA ARG A 193 4.08 -7.58 -12.79
C ARG A 193 3.99 -8.60 -13.94
N CYS A 194 3.12 -9.60 -13.81
CA CYS A 194 2.87 -10.60 -14.85
C CYS A 194 1.94 -10.11 -15.97
N GLY A 195 1.25 -8.97 -15.78
CA GLY A 195 0.41 -8.37 -16.80
C GLY A 195 -0.99 -8.99 -16.96
N ALA A 196 -1.53 -9.66 -15.94
CA ALA A 196 -2.84 -10.32 -16.02
C ALA A 196 -4.05 -9.34 -16.02
N TYR A 197 -3.87 -8.08 -16.41
CA TYR A 197 -4.88 -7.03 -16.29
C TYR A 197 -6.16 -7.26 -17.09
N SER A 198 -6.06 -7.83 -18.30
CA SER A 198 -7.24 -8.17 -19.11
C SER A 198 -8.12 -9.18 -18.38
N ASN A 199 -7.51 -10.25 -17.91
CA ASN A 199 -8.18 -11.34 -17.21
C ASN A 199 -8.80 -10.88 -15.88
N ILE A 200 -8.09 -10.02 -15.14
CA ILE A 200 -8.61 -9.36 -13.94
C ILE A 200 -9.86 -8.53 -14.27
N SER A 201 -9.80 -7.76 -15.36
CA SER A 201 -10.91 -6.93 -15.82
C SER A 201 -12.14 -7.78 -16.22
N GLU A 202 -11.92 -8.92 -16.88
CA GLU A 202 -12.98 -9.87 -17.23
C GLU A 202 -13.62 -10.52 -16.00
N ALA A 203 -12.79 -10.94 -15.03
CA ALA A 203 -13.27 -11.47 -13.76
C ALA A 203 -14.15 -10.45 -13.00
N MET A 204 -13.71 -9.19 -12.97
CA MET A 204 -14.50 -8.10 -12.36
C MET A 204 -15.81 -7.85 -13.12
N ALA A 205 -15.77 -7.83 -14.46
CA ALA A 205 -16.96 -7.60 -15.29
C ALA A 205 -18.01 -8.70 -15.08
N GLU A 206 -17.60 -9.96 -14.94
CA GLU A 206 -18.51 -11.07 -14.64
C GLU A 206 -19.21 -10.85 -13.29
N VAL A 207 -18.45 -10.57 -12.22
CA VAL A 207 -19.02 -10.39 -10.87
C VAL A 207 -19.89 -9.13 -10.78
N ALA A 208 -19.52 -8.11 -11.52
CA ALA A 208 -20.27 -6.85 -11.59
C ALA A 208 -21.58 -6.98 -12.39
N GLY A 209 -21.72 -8.00 -13.24
CA GLY A 209 -22.78 -8.09 -14.23
C GLY A 209 -22.65 -7.03 -15.33
N ALA A 210 -21.44 -6.50 -15.53
CA ALA A 210 -21.16 -5.50 -16.54
C ALA A 210 -20.93 -6.18 -17.90
N LYS A 211 -21.42 -5.53 -18.96
CA LYS A 211 -21.04 -5.97 -20.33
C LYS A 211 -19.57 -5.62 -20.55
N ALA A 212 -18.82 -6.59 -21.05
CA ALA A 212 -17.43 -6.42 -21.46
C ALA A 212 -17.30 -5.39 -22.59
#